data_c4a718362029da69aa01b9c25d2d768f
#
_entry.id   c4a718362029da69aa01b9c25d2d768f
#
_cell.length_a   1.000
_cell.length_b   1.000
_cell.length_c   1.000
_cell.angle_alpha   90.00
_cell.angle_beta   90.00
_cell.angle_gamma   90.00
#
_symmetry.space_group_name_H-M   'P 1'
#
loop_
_entity.id
_entity.type
_entity.pdbx_description
1 polymer ?
#
loop_
_entity_poly.entity_id
_entity_poly.type
_entity_poly.pdbx_seq_one_letter_code
_entity_poly.pdbx_strand_id
1 'polypeptide(L)'
;MQTITLAMSVDDIIGKVQNAVWGWPLIILILAAGVWLTVRTGFVQVRHLGKALKFMVKNEDNGEGEVTSFGALCTALSATIGTGNIVGVATAICLGGPGALLWMLLAAFFGMATKYSEGFLAIKYREKKDDSHYLGGPFYYIEKGMGSKWKWLAKLFAVFGICVGLFGIGTFTQINGIATAVQDFFDPESAHVAFTLLGNDYTWATVIGGLVVTLCVALVVLGGIQRIAKVSQVIVPFMAITYVVFALVIVLGHITAIPAAVKLICQSAFDPQAALGAATGVTIKLAMQKGIGRGIFSNEAGLGSAPIAAAAAKTKDTVRQGLVTMTGTFIDTIVICTLTGLSIVVTGAQNAFVAGSVEGVKITSRAWQTGLPWNGRFSAFVLMLCLAFFAFTTILGWNYYSERCLEYLVGSQKFTKVYRYLYILAVFIGPYLTVAAVWNIADICNGLMAFPNLIALFALSGVVGKETRAYFAEKRHDLKAMAQDNK
;
A
#
# COMPACT_ATOMS: atom_id res chain seq x y z
N MET A 1 -44.56 -9.02 -24.64
CA MET A 1 -43.11 -9.22 -24.84
C MET A 1 -42.46 -7.86 -24.69
N GLN A 2 -42.15 -7.46 -23.48
CA GLN A 2 -41.42 -6.21 -23.21
C GLN A 2 -39.92 -6.56 -23.21
N THR A 3 -39.20 -6.08 -24.20
CA THR A 3 -37.75 -6.11 -24.28
C THR A 3 -37.21 -5.13 -23.24
N ILE A 4 -36.91 -5.61 -22.04
CA ILE A 4 -36.20 -4.85 -21.05
C ILE A 4 -34.73 -4.83 -21.52
N THR A 5 -34.37 -3.80 -22.28
CA THR A 5 -32.97 -3.44 -22.51
C THR A 5 -32.49 -2.86 -21.17
N LEU A 6 -31.90 -3.69 -20.32
CA LEU A 6 -31.17 -3.22 -19.14
C LEU A 6 -29.98 -2.39 -19.65
N ALA A 7 -30.16 -1.08 -19.71
CA ALA A 7 -29.02 -0.17 -19.80
C ALA A 7 -28.17 -0.43 -18.56
N MET A 8 -26.96 -0.99 -18.77
CA MET A 8 -26.00 -1.20 -17.68
C MET A 8 -25.71 0.13 -17.01
N SER A 9 -25.81 0.16 -15.69
CA SER A 9 -25.40 1.35 -14.93
C SER A 9 -23.91 1.60 -15.10
N VAL A 10 -23.47 2.86 -14.92
CA VAL A 10 -22.05 3.21 -14.96
C VAL A 10 -21.26 2.38 -13.95
N ASP A 11 -21.83 2.14 -12.78
CA ASP A 11 -21.23 1.33 -11.72
C ASP A 11 -21.07 -0.14 -12.13
N ASP A 12 -22.03 -0.72 -12.89
CA ASP A 12 -21.91 -2.08 -13.44
C ASP A 12 -20.76 -2.20 -14.44
N ILE A 13 -20.57 -1.16 -15.27
CA ILE A 13 -19.47 -1.12 -16.24
C ILE A 13 -18.14 -1.03 -15.49
N ILE A 14 -18.01 -0.12 -14.54
CA ILE A 14 -16.81 0.06 -13.72
C ILE A 14 -16.49 -1.23 -12.97
N GLY A 15 -17.48 -1.86 -12.35
CA GLY A 15 -17.32 -3.15 -11.65
C GLY A 15 -16.85 -4.28 -12.57
N LYS A 16 -17.35 -4.37 -13.82
CA LYS A 16 -16.90 -5.37 -14.80
C LYS A 16 -15.45 -5.13 -15.22
N VAL A 17 -15.04 -3.86 -15.44
CA VAL A 17 -13.67 -3.50 -15.77
C VAL A 17 -12.74 -3.83 -14.60
N GLN A 18 -13.13 -3.49 -13.38
CA GLN A 18 -12.37 -3.81 -12.16
C GLN A 18 -12.14 -5.32 -12.02
N ASN A 19 -13.20 -6.13 -12.21
CA ASN A 19 -13.11 -7.59 -12.15
C ASN A 19 -12.23 -8.18 -13.27
N ALA A 20 -12.21 -7.56 -14.44
CA ALA A 20 -11.35 -7.98 -15.54
C ALA A 20 -9.88 -7.67 -15.25
N VAL A 21 -9.57 -6.46 -14.74
CA VAL A 21 -8.21 -6.02 -14.42
C VAL A 21 -7.64 -6.81 -13.24
N TRP A 22 -8.39 -6.95 -12.13
CA TRP A 22 -8.01 -7.74 -10.96
C TRP A 22 -8.43 -9.21 -11.04
N GLY A 23 -8.58 -9.70 -12.26
CA GLY A 23 -8.83 -11.10 -12.54
C GLY A 23 -7.60 -11.97 -12.25
N TRP A 24 -7.81 -13.28 -12.46
CA TRP A 24 -6.74 -14.29 -12.27
C TRP A 24 -5.45 -13.98 -13.04
N PRO A 25 -5.45 -13.41 -14.26
CA PRO A 25 -4.22 -13.13 -14.98
C PRO A 25 -3.27 -12.21 -14.21
N LEU A 26 -3.76 -11.12 -13.62
CA LEU A 26 -2.93 -10.20 -12.85
C LEU A 26 -2.46 -10.82 -11.53
N ILE A 27 -3.34 -11.50 -10.81
CA ILE A 27 -3.01 -12.17 -9.54
C ILE A 27 -1.93 -13.22 -9.75
N ILE A 28 -2.07 -14.07 -10.79
CA ILE A 28 -1.06 -15.07 -11.14
C ILE A 28 0.26 -14.39 -11.53
N LEU A 29 0.22 -13.32 -12.32
CA LEU A 29 1.41 -12.61 -12.76
C LEU A 29 2.19 -12.01 -11.58
N ILE A 30 1.49 -11.41 -10.61
CA ILE A 30 2.12 -10.83 -9.41
C ILE A 30 2.75 -11.93 -8.54
N LEU A 31 2.01 -13.02 -8.27
CA LEU A 31 2.53 -14.12 -7.48
C LEU A 31 3.70 -14.81 -8.18
N ALA A 32 3.58 -15.06 -9.49
CA ALA A 32 4.66 -15.65 -10.29
C ALA A 32 5.92 -14.77 -10.28
N ALA A 33 5.78 -13.44 -10.40
CA ALA A 33 6.90 -12.52 -10.27
C ALA A 33 7.55 -12.59 -8.89
N GLY A 34 6.74 -12.60 -7.83
CA GLY A 34 7.24 -12.70 -6.45
C GLY A 34 8.00 -14.02 -6.19
N VAL A 35 7.43 -15.15 -6.60
CA VAL A 35 8.09 -16.47 -6.50
C VAL A 35 9.37 -16.52 -7.34
N TRP A 36 9.30 -16.07 -8.59
CA TRP A 36 10.46 -16.02 -9.48
C TRP A 36 11.60 -15.19 -8.92
N LEU A 37 11.31 -13.99 -8.44
CA LEU A 37 12.29 -13.10 -7.84
C LEU A 37 12.83 -13.64 -6.51
N THR A 38 12.01 -14.32 -5.71
CA THR A 38 12.45 -15.02 -4.49
C THR A 38 13.53 -16.05 -4.82
N VAL A 39 13.31 -16.89 -5.84
CA VAL A 39 14.30 -17.90 -6.28
C VAL A 39 15.55 -17.23 -6.88
N ARG A 40 15.36 -16.24 -7.75
CA ARG A 40 16.48 -15.52 -8.40
C ARG A 40 17.39 -14.80 -7.42
N THR A 41 16.84 -14.22 -6.36
CA THR A 41 17.60 -13.51 -5.32
C THR A 41 18.09 -14.42 -4.20
N GLY A 42 17.78 -15.74 -4.25
CA GLY A 42 18.21 -16.73 -3.27
C GLY A 42 17.52 -16.56 -1.91
N PHE A 43 16.21 -16.29 -1.89
CA PHE A 43 15.41 -16.10 -0.68
C PHE A 43 15.91 -14.94 0.17
N VAL A 44 16.19 -13.80 -0.46
CA VAL A 44 16.74 -12.59 0.18
C VAL A 44 15.92 -12.14 1.39
N GLN A 45 14.59 -12.24 1.31
CA GLN A 45 13.67 -11.86 2.38
C GLN A 45 13.80 -12.72 3.65
N VAL A 46 14.29 -13.94 3.53
CA VAL A 46 14.53 -14.83 4.69
C VAL A 46 15.96 -14.69 5.18
N ARG A 47 16.93 -14.80 4.26
CA ARG A 47 18.36 -14.84 4.60
C ARG A 47 18.92 -13.54 5.09
N HIS A 48 18.33 -12.41 4.66
CA HIS A 48 18.91 -11.08 4.90
C HIS A 48 17.95 -10.08 5.55
N LEU A 49 16.82 -10.54 6.12
CA LEU A 49 15.86 -9.68 6.80
C LEU A 49 16.51 -8.88 7.96
N GLY A 50 17.28 -9.54 8.81
CA GLY A 50 17.98 -8.86 9.92
C GLY A 50 18.94 -7.78 9.44
N LYS A 51 19.62 -8.01 8.28
CA LYS A 51 20.48 -7.01 7.65
C LYS A 51 19.65 -5.85 7.07
N ALA A 52 18.51 -6.15 6.48
CA ALA A 52 17.57 -5.16 5.95
C ALA A 52 17.07 -4.22 7.06
N LEU A 53 16.63 -4.76 8.19
CA LEU A 53 16.21 -3.98 9.36
C LEU A 53 17.34 -3.11 9.92
N LYS A 54 18.59 -3.61 9.94
CA LYS A 54 19.76 -2.81 10.34
C LYS A 54 20.01 -1.65 9.37
N PHE A 55 19.91 -1.88 8.06
CA PHE A 55 20.12 -0.85 7.05
C PHE A 55 19.01 0.20 7.01
N MET A 56 17.79 -0.16 7.43
CA MET A 56 16.68 0.76 7.59
C MET A 56 17.02 1.92 8.54
N VAL A 57 17.70 1.62 9.65
CA VAL A 57 18.03 2.61 10.69
C VAL A 57 19.40 3.28 10.45
N LYS A 58 20.35 2.56 9.85
CA LYS A 58 21.70 3.08 9.63
C LYS A 58 21.81 3.78 8.28
N ASN A 59 21.90 5.11 8.27
CA ASN A 59 22.14 5.89 7.05
C ASN A 59 23.57 5.67 6.49
N GLU A 60 23.76 6.06 5.24
CA GLU A 60 25.05 6.07 4.54
C GLU A 60 25.56 7.52 4.48
N ASP A 61 26.78 7.77 4.96
CA ASP A 61 27.30 9.13 5.11
C ASP A 61 27.75 9.75 3.76
N ASN A 62 28.18 8.93 2.80
CA ASN A 62 28.78 9.35 1.52
C ASN A 62 27.93 9.00 0.29
N GLY A 63 26.63 8.82 0.44
CA GLY A 63 25.73 8.50 -0.66
C GLY A 63 25.32 9.71 -1.50
N GLU A 64 25.10 9.51 -2.80
CA GLU A 64 24.46 10.49 -3.68
C GLU A 64 22.94 10.30 -3.66
N GLY A 65 22.17 11.39 -3.56
CA GLY A 65 20.69 11.36 -3.54
C GLY A 65 20.09 12.62 -2.92
N GLU A 66 18.76 12.72 -2.91
CA GLU A 66 18.03 13.88 -2.39
C GLU A 66 17.73 13.78 -0.89
N VAL A 67 17.44 12.56 -0.40
CA VAL A 67 17.03 12.29 0.98
C VAL A 67 17.80 11.09 1.55
N THR A 68 17.89 10.97 2.87
CA THR A 68 18.50 9.79 3.51
C THR A 68 17.75 8.49 3.12
N SER A 69 18.42 7.33 3.21
CA SER A 69 17.74 6.03 2.95
C SER A 69 16.53 5.82 3.86
N PHE A 70 16.62 6.26 5.13
CA PHE A 70 15.47 6.27 6.05
C PHE A 70 14.37 7.23 5.58
N GLY A 71 14.73 8.42 5.10
CA GLY A 71 13.77 9.38 4.55
C GLY A 71 13.05 8.85 3.31
N ALA A 72 13.77 8.21 2.40
CA ALA A 72 13.18 7.55 1.24
C ALA A 72 12.24 6.40 1.65
N LEU A 73 12.63 5.60 2.66
CA LEU A 73 11.76 4.56 3.21
C LEU A 73 10.51 5.15 3.87
N CYS A 74 10.64 6.20 4.69
CA CYS A 74 9.48 6.86 5.30
C CYS A 74 8.54 7.45 4.24
N THR A 75 9.08 8.00 3.15
CA THR A 75 8.27 8.46 2.01
C THR A 75 7.57 7.29 1.32
N ALA A 76 8.24 6.15 1.15
CA ALA A 76 7.61 4.95 0.61
C ALA A 76 6.55 4.37 1.57
N LEU A 77 6.85 4.29 2.87
CA LEU A 77 5.89 3.84 3.88
C LEU A 77 4.71 4.81 4.04
N SER A 78 4.91 6.11 3.85
CA SER A 78 3.81 7.06 3.86
C SER A 78 2.81 6.79 2.74
N ALA A 79 3.26 6.34 1.60
CA ALA A 79 2.39 5.99 0.48
C ALA A 79 1.68 4.64 0.69
N THR A 80 2.31 3.67 1.38
CA THR A 80 1.80 2.31 1.55
C THR A 80 0.95 2.13 2.80
N ILE A 81 1.36 2.69 3.95
CA ILE A 81 0.60 2.58 5.19
C ILE A 81 -0.57 3.56 5.15
N GLY A 82 -1.74 3.07 4.77
CA GLY A 82 -2.93 3.87 4.52
C GLY A 82 -4.22 3.18 4.93
N THR A 83 -5.32 3.53 4.27
CA THR A 83 -6.62 2.86 4.46
C THR A 83 -6.55 1.36 4.19
N GLY A 84 -5.61 0.90 3.36
CA GLY A 84 -5.40 -0.51 3.04
C GLY A 84 -5.18 -1.38 4.27
N ASN A 85 -4.38 -0.90 5.23
CA ASN A 85 -4.00 -1.63 6.44
C ASN A 85 -5.15 -1.80 7.45
N ILE A 86 -6.12 -0.92 7.44
CA ILE A 86 -7.25 -0.89 8.38
C ILE A 86 -8.53 -1.34 7.67
N VAL A 87 -8.97 -0.57 6.68
CA VAL A 87 -10.20 -0.81 5.93
C VAL A 87 -10.04 -1.97 4.96
N GLY A 88 -8.90 -2.03 4.25
CA GLY A 88 -8.62 -3.07 3.26
C GLY A 88 -8.55 -4.47 3.86
N VAL A 89 -7.87 -4.64 5.01
CA VAL A 89 -7.80 -5.92 5.73
C VAL A 89 -9.18 -6.36 6.20
N ALA A 90 -9.94 -5.46 6.82
CA ALA A 90 -11.29 -5.76 7.27
C ALA A 90 -12.21 -6.13 6.10
N THR A 91 -12.14 -5.40 4.98
CA THR A 91 -12.88 -5.71 3.75
C THR A 91 -12.48 -7.08 3.19
N ALA A 92 -11.18 -7.44 3.22
CA ALA A 92 -10.73 -8.76 2.79
C ALA A 92 -11.34 -9.87 3.64
N ILE A 93 -11.38 -9.70 4.96
CA ILE A 93 -11.99 -10.66 5.90
C ILE A 93 -13.51 -10.75 5.70
N CYS A 94 -14.20 -9.63 5.48
CA CYS A 94 -15.64 -9.63 5.23
C CYS A 94 -16.03 -10.36 3.97
N LEU A 95 -15.31 -10.10 2.87
CA LEU A 95 -15.66 -10.64 1.56
C LEU A 95 -15.09 -12.04 1.34
N GLY A 96 -13.89 -12.31 1.85
CA GLY A 96 -13.15 -13.54 1.64
C GLY A 96 -13.06 -14.46 2.86
N GLY A 97 -13.70 -14.09 3.98
CA GLY A 97 -13.56 -14.78 5.26
C GLY A 97 -12.19 -14.57 5.93
N PRO A 98 -12.00 -15.04 7.17
CA PRO A 98 -10.72 -14.93 7.89
C PRO A 98 -9.52 -15.51 7.13
N GLY A 99 -9.74 -16.50 6.27
CA GLY A 99 -8.71 -17.11 5.43
C GLY A 99 -8.07 -16.17 4.41
N ALA A 100 -8.73 -15.07 4.06
CA ALA A 100 -8.16 -14.03 3.22
C ALA A 100 -6.88 -13.43 3.83
N LEU A 101 -6.78 -13.38 5.17
CA LEU A 101 -5.57 -12.92 5.85
C LEU A 101 -4.36 -13.82 5.55
N LEU A 102 -4.51 -15.13 5.53
CA LEU A 102 -3.41 -16.04 5.18
C LEU A 102 -2.92 -15.80 3.75
N TRP A 103 -3.82 -15.64 2.79
CA TRP A 103 -3.47 -15.36 1.40
C TRP A 103 -2.79 -14.00 1.23
N MET A 104 -3.21 -13.01 2.02
CA MET A 104 -2.56 -11.69 2.10
C MET A 104 -1.10 -11.81 2.57
N LEU A 105 -0.85 -12.59 3.62
CA LEU A 105 0.49 -12.83 4.17
C LEU A 105 1.39 -13.61 3.21
N LEU A 106 0.86 -14.62 2.54
CA LEU A 106 1.59 -15.35 1.50
C LEU A 106 1.99 -14.45 0.34
N ALA A 107 1.08 -13.61 -0.12
CA ALA A 107 1.39 -12.63 -1.18
C ALA A 107 2.45 -11.64 -0.71
N ALA A 108 2.38 -11.14 0.52
CA ALA A 108 3.38 -10.23 1.08
C ALA A 108 4.76 -10.88 1.22
N PHE A 109 4.82 -12.15 1.64
CA PHE A 109 6.08 -12.88 1.74
C PHE A 109 6.84 -12.91 0.41
N PHE A 110 6.16 -13.24 -0.69
CA PHE A 110 6.76 -13.19 -2.02
C PHE A 110 6.93 -11.74 -2.52
N GLY A 111 6.01 -10.87 -2.16
CA GLY A 111 6.07 -9.43 -2.45
C GLY A 111 7.29 -8.73 -1.87
N MET A 112 7.86 -9.23 -0.76
CA MET A 112 9.12 -8.71 -0.21
C MET A 112 10.28 -8.83 -1.21
N ALA A 113 10.41 -9.95 -1.94
CA ALA A 113 11.44 -10.12 -2.96
C ALA A 113 11.17 -9.23 -4.20
N THR A 114 9.89 -8.98 -4.50
CA THR A 114 9.49 -8.01 -5.53
C THR A 114 9.94 -6.61 -5.14
N LYS A 115 9.60 -6.13 -3.95
CA LYS A 115 10.02 -4.81 -3.42
C LYS A 115 11.55 -4.67 -3.34
N TYR A 116 12.26 -5.75 -2.96
CA TYR A 116 13.72 -5.77 -3.04
C TYR A 116 14.22 -5.46 -4.43
N SER A 117 13.66 -6.15 -5.43
CA SER A 117 14.06 -6.00 -6.83
C SER A 117 13.72 -4.62 -7.39
N GLU A 118 12.56 -4.08 -7.02
CA GLU A 118 12.13 -2.71 -7.36
C GLU A 118 13.10 -1.66 -6.80
N GLY A 119 13.45 -1.75 -5.50
CA GLY A 119 14.39 -0.83 -4.87
C GLY A 119 15.81 -0.95 -5.44
N PHE A 120 16.24 -2.16 -5.77
CA PHE A 120 17.52 -2.43 -6.44
C PHE A 120 17.59 -1.75 -7.81
N LEU A 121 16.58 -1.97 -8.67
CA LEU A 121 16.51 -1.41 -10.01
C LEU A 121 16.35 0.12 -10.00
N ALA A 122 15.68 0.66 -8.98
CA ALA A 122 15.53 2.10 -8.80
C ALA A 122 16.87 2.83 -8.70
N ILE A 123 17.80 2.32 -7.90
CA ILE A 123 19.14 2.90 -7.78
C ILE A 123 20.00 2.62 -9.00
N LYS A 124 19.89 1.41 -9.57
CA LYS A 124 20.72 1.01 -10.70
C LYS A 124 20.48 1.85 -11.94
N TYR A 125 19.25 2.23 -12.21
CA TYR A 125 18.85 2.90 -13.45
C TYR A 125 18.38 4.34 -13.26
N ARG A 126 18.51 4.91 -12.05
CA ARG A 126 18.17 6.32 -11.81
C ARG A 126 19.07 7.27 -12.62
N GLU A 127 18.58 8.46 -12.83
CA GLU A 127 19.26 9.53 -13.54
C GLU A 127 19.38 10.76 -12.66
N LYS A 128 20.58 11.33 -12.63
CA LYS A 128 20.83 12.65 -12.06
C LYS A 128 20.45 13.70 -13.11
N LYS A 129 19.50 14.57 -12.82
CA LYS A 129 19.05 15.64 -13.72
C LYS A 129 19.86 16.92 -13.51
N ASP A 130 19.88 17.43 -12.28
CA ASP A 130 20.61 18.62 -11.86
C ASP A 130 21.40 18.30 -10.59
N ASP A 131 22.10 19.27 -10.00
CA ASP A 131 23.06 19.08 -8.92
C ASP A 131 22.56 18.30 -7.70
N SER A 132 21.27 18.23 -7.46
CA SER A 132 20.70 17.48 -6.32
C SER A 132 19.43 16.71 -6.67
N HIS A 133 19.02 16.67 -7.95
CA HIS A 133 17.76 16.07 -8.37
C HIS A 133 17.95 14.71 -9.04
N TYR A 134 17.32 13.67 -8.48
CA TYR A 134 17.41 12.30 -8.97
C TYR A 134 16.04 11.79 -9.40
N LEU A 135 15.94 11.29 -10.61
CA LEU A 135 14.76 10.63 -11.14
C LEU A 135 15.04 9.15 -11.37
N GLY A 136 14.13 8.31 -10.92
CA GLY A 136 14.18 6.87 -11.09
C GLY A 136 12.83 6.23 -10.84
N GLY A 137 12.80 4.92 -10.95
CA GLY A 137 11.57 4.15 -10.83
C GLY A 137 11.30 3.35 -12.10
N PRO A 138 10.09 2.75 -12.23
CA PRO A 138 9.77 1.85 -13.35
C PRO A 138 9.98 2.46 -14.72
N PHE A 139 9.61 3.70 -14.93
CA PHE A 139 9.78 4.36 -16.21
C PHE A 139 11.26 4.44 -16.63
N TYR A 140 12.21 4.59 -15.69
CA TYR A 140 13.63 4.59 -16.01
C TYR A 140 14.21 3.18 -16.21
N TYR A 141 13.89 2.21 -15.35
CA TYR A 141 14.44 0.87 -15.58
C TYR A 141 13.76 0.13 -16.74
N ILE A 142 12.51 0.51 -17.13
CA ILE A 142 11.92 0.06 -18.39
C ILE A 142 12.69 0.67 -19.58
N GLU A 143 12.85 1.99 -19.61
CA GLU A 143 13.47 2.67 -20.76
C GLU A 143 14.97 2.33 -20.89
N LYS A 144 15.74 2.35 -19.78
CA LYS A 144 17.18 2.13 -19.79
C LYS A 144 17.59 0.67 -19.60
N GLY A 145 16.88 -0.06 -18.77
CA GLY A 145 17.18 -1.44 -18.44
C GLY A 145 16.75 -2.41 -19.54
N MET A 146 15.56 -2.23 -20.11
CA MET A 146 15.06 -3.04 -21.21
C MET A 146 15.43 -2.47 -22.59
N GLY A 147 15.83 -1.20 -22.64
CA GLY A 147 16.25 -0.50 -23.86
C GLY A 147 15.18 0.45 -24.42
N SER A 148 15.62 1.37 -25.30
CA SER A 148 14.82 2.49 -25.83
C SER A 148 13.55 2.05 -26.58
N LYS A 149 13.52 0.83 -27.11
CA LYS A 149 12.33 0.25 -27.77
C LYS A 149 11.14 0.11 -26.83
N TRP A 150 11.37 0.05 -25.52
CA TRP A 150 10.35 -0.08 -24.48
C TRP A 150 9.90 1.25 -23.88
N LYS A 151 10.34 2.36 -24.42
CA LYS A 151 9.97 3.71 -23.94
C LYS A 151 8.45 3.95 -23.91
N TRP A 152 7.72 3.36 -24.84
CA TRP A 152 6.25 3.42 -24.86
C TRP A 152 5.64 2.80 -23.57
N LEU A 153 6.21 1.66 -23.12
CA LEU A 153 5.75 0.98 -21.89
C LEU A 153 6.07 1.83 -20.64
N ALA A 154 7.25 2.49 -20.64
CA ALA A 154 7.63 3.43 -19.57
C ALA A 154 6.68 4.63 -19.50
N LYS A 155 6.28 5.20 -20.64
CA LYS A 155 5.28 6.28 -20.71
C LYS A 155 3.91 5.80 -20.24
N LEU A 156 3.49 4.59 -20.63
CA LEU A 156 2.23 4.00 -20.21
C LEU A 156 2.18 3.83 -18.68
N PHE A 157 3.27 3.32 -18.06
CA PHE A 157 3.41 3.26 -16.61
C PHE A 157 3.23 4.64 -15.96
N ALA A 158 3.89 5.66 -16.51
CA ALA A 158 3.83 7.00 -15.94
C ALA A 158 2.42 7.63 -16.04
N VAL A 159 1.69 7.38 -17.15
CA VAL A 159 0.28 7.79 -17.27
C VAL A 159 -0.57 7.13 -16.20
N PHE A 160 -0.44 5.80 -16.02
CA PHE A 160 -1.18 5.10 -14.97
C PHE A 160 -0.80 5.60 -13.57
N GLY A 161 0.48 5.89 -13.31
CA GLY A 161 0.93 6.46 -12.05
C GLY A 161 0.30 7.82 -11.73
N ILE A 162 0.06 8.67 -12.73
CA ILE A 162 -0.68 9.92 -12.57
C ILE A 162 -2.16 9.63 -12.24
N CYS A 163 -2.79 8.69 -12.95
CA CYS A 163 -4.18 8.32 -12.68
C CYS A 163 -4.37 7.74 -11.27
N VAL A 164 -3.45 6.88 -10.82
CA VAL A 164 -3.47 6.33 -9.45
C VAL A 164 -3.34 7.45 -8.41
N GLY A 165 -2.46 8.43 -8.64
CA GLY A 165 -2.31 9.58 -7.77
C GLY A 165 -3.58 10.42 -7.70
N LEU A 166 -4.16 10.82 -8.85
CA LEU A 166 -5.29 11.75 -8.90
C LEU A 166 -6.65 11.13 -8.56
N PHE A 167 -6.89 9.87 -8.93
CA PHE A 167 -8.22 9.27 -8.90
C PHE A 167 -8.24 7.93 -8.14
N GLY A 168 -7.09 7.43 -7.70
CA GLY A 168 -6.95 6.12 -7.11
C GLY A 168 -6.60 6.15 -5.63
N ILE A 169 -5.68 5.24 -5.27
CA ILE A 169 -5.18 5.06 -3.91
C ILE A 169 -4.51 6.33 -3.36
N GLY A 170 -4.04 7.23 -4.23
CA GLY A 170 -3.34 8.44 -3.81
C GLY A 170 -4.24 9.52 -3.22
N THR A 171 -5.51 9.58 -3.60
CA THR A 171 -6.43 10.65 -3.18
C THR A 171 -7.76 10.10 -2.70
N PHE A 172 -8.60 9.61 -3.62
CA PHE A 172 -10.02 9.33 -3.37
C PHE A 172 -10.25 8.32 -2.26
N THR A 173 -9.55 7.19 -2.25
CA THR A 173 -9.74 6.17 -1.21
C THR A 173 -9.30 6.65 0.15
N GLN A 174 -8.26 7.48 0.21
CA GLN A 174 -7.72 7.96 1.47
C GLN A 174 -8.62 9.02 2.08
N ILE A 175 -8.97 10.06 1.32
CA ILE A 175 -9.79 11.13 1.85
C ILE A 175 -11.23 10.67 2.15
N ASN A 176 -11.78 9.78 1.33
CA ASN A 176 -13.07 9.16 1.59
C ASN A 176 -13.02 8.32 2.88
N GLY A 177 -11.95 7.52 3.08
CA GLY A 177 -11.75 6.77 4.32
C GLY A 177 -11.63 7.65 5.56
N ILE A 178 -10.94 8.80 5.47
CA ILE A 178 -10.88 9.77 6.58
C ILE A 178 -12.27 10.36 6.84
N ALA A 179 -12.95 10.82 5.79
CA ALA A 179 -14.26 11.45 5.92
C ALA A 179 -15.28 10.49 6.55
N THR A 180 -15.30 9.23 6.12
CA THR A 180 -16.15 8.18 6.70
C THR A 180 -15.81 7.95 8.18
N ALA A 181 -14.52 7.82 8.53
CA ALA A 181 -14.12 7.60 9.92
C ALA A 181 -14.46 8.79 10.84
N VAL A 182 -14.32 10.01 10.34
CA VAL A 182 -14.71 11.24 11.05
C VAL A 182 -16.22 11.28 11.24
N GLN A 183 -17.00 10.97 10.20
CA GLN A 183 -18.45 10.88 10.29
C GLN A 183 -18.90 9.81 11.28
N ASP A 184 -18.38 8.58 11.18
CA ASP A 184 -18.73 7.47 12.08
C ASP A 184 -18.44 7.80 13.56
N PHE A 185 -17.45 8.65 13.81
CA PHE A 185 -17.10 9.05 15.19
C PHE A 185 -17.93 10.23 15.71
N PHE A 186 -18.13 11.28 14.90
CA PHE A 186 -18.77 12.52 15.35
C PHE A 186 -20.27 12.56 15.07
N ASP A 187 -20.74 11.89 14.03
CA ASP A 187 -22.14 11.88 13.61
C ASP A 187 -22.54 10.50 13.03
N PRO A 188 -22.51 9.42 13.87
CA PRO A 188 -22.73 8.04 13.45
C PRO A 188 -24.12 7.79 12.87
N GLU A 189 -25.11 8.59 13.27
CA GLU A 189 -26.50 8.48 12.79
C GLU A 189 -26.75 9.35 11.56
N SER A 190 -25.74 10.10 11.08
CA SER A 190 -25.86 11.04 9.95
C SER A 190 -26.98 12.08 10.15
N ALA A 191 -27.19 12.49 11.42
CA ALA A 191 -28.30 13.38 11.79
C ALA A 191 -28.09 14.85 11.37
N HIS A 192 -26.84 15.26 11.19
CA HIS A 192 -26.47 16.66 10.91
C HIS A 192 -26.07 16.86 9.45
N VAL A 193 -27.05 16.76 8.54
CA VAL A 193 -26.85 16.94 7.10
C VAL A 193 -26.48 18.41 6.80
N ALA A 194 -25.37 18.60 6.08
CA ALA A 194 -24.92 19.92 5.59
C ALA A 194 -25.57 20.26 4.25
N PHE A 195 -25.57 19.31 3.32
CA PHE A 195 -26.21 19.42 2.01
C PHE A 195 -26.43 18.04 1.39
N THR A 196 -27.29 17.99 0.37
CA THR A 196 -27.55 16.80 -0.46
C THR A 196 -26.99 17.03 -1.86
N LEU A 197 -26.20 16.10 -2.38
CA LEU A 197 -25.64 16.16 -3.74
C LEU A 197 -25.86 14.83 -4.45
N LEU A 198 -26.45 14.86 -5.65
CA LEU A 198 -26.73 13.66 -6.46
C LEU A 198 -27.51 12.56 -5.70
N GLY A 199 -28.40 12.96 -4.79
CA GLY A 199 -29.22 12.04 -4.00
C GLY A 199 -28.52 11.45 -2.77
N ASN A 200 -27.30 11.84 -2.45
CA ASN A 200 -26.57 11.46 -1.24
C ASN A 200 -26.50 12.63 -0.26
N ASP A 201 -26.71 12.35 1.01
CA ASP A 201 -26.60 13.32 2.11
C ASP A 201 -25.18 13.36 2.64
N TYR A 202 -24.65 14.58 2.79
CA TYR A 202 -23.32 14.83 3.34
C TYR A 202 -23.43 15.59 4.65
N THR A 203 -22.85 15.03 5.70
CA THR A 203 -22.90 15.60 7.04
C THR A 203 -21.87 16.71 7.24
N TRP A 204 -22.08 17.59 8.22
CA TRP A 204 -21.08 18.58 8.62
C TRP A 204 -19.77 17.94 9.04
N ALA A 205 -19.79 16.75 9.65
CA ALA A 205 -18.58 16.00 10.01
C ALA A 205 -17.74 15.66 8.78
N THR A 206 -18.38 15.18 7.70
CA THR A 206 -17.71 14.89 6.41
C THR A 206 -17.13 16.15 5.78
N VAL A 207 -17.90 17.24 5.75
CA VAL A 207 -17.49 18.50 5.12
C VAL A 207 -16.31 19.13 5.84
N ILE A 208 -16.42 19.28 7.16
CA ILE A 208 -15.36 19.89 7.98
C ILE A 208 -14.11 19.00 7.97
N GLY A 209 -14.27 17.69 8.16
CA GLY A 209 -13.15 16.72 8.12
C GLY A 209 -12.42 16.77 6.78
N GLY A 210 -13.16 16.71 5.67
CA GLY A 210 -12.61 16.84 4.31
C GLY A 210 -11.87 18.16 4.08
N LEU A 211 -12.44 19.29 4.52
CA LEU A 211 -11.83 20.60 4.39
C LEU A 211 -10.52 20.70 5.21
N VAL A 212 -10.55 20.29 6.48
CA VAL A 212 -9.36 20.33 7.35
C VAL A 212 -8.22 19.50 6.76
N VAL A 213 -8.50 18.28 6.30
CA VAL A 213 -7.49 17.44 5.67
C VAL A 213 -6.97 18.05 4.38
N THR A 214 -7.86 18.60 3.54
CA THR A 214 -7.46 19.27 2.30
C THR A 214 -6.52 20.45 2.57
N LEU A 215 -6.80 21.27 3.58
CA LEU A 215 -5.93 22.37 4.00
C LEU A 215 -4.57 21.86 4.49
N CYS A 216 -4.55 20.81 5.32
CA CYS A 216 -3.31 20.20 5.79
C CYS A 216 -2.48 19.63 4.61
N VAL A 217 -3.12 18.96 3.67
CA VAL A 217 -2.48 18.45 2.43
C VAL A 217 -1.90 19.60 1.62
N ALA A 218 -2.67 20.68 1.41
CA ALA A 218 -2.21 21.85 0.65
C ALA A 218 -0.96 22.48 1.28
N LEU A 219 -0.94 22.65 2.61
CA LEU A 219 0.21 23.21 3.33
C LEU A 219 1.48 22.39 3.14
N VAL A 220 1.38 21.06 3.04
CA VAL A 220 2.54 20.19 2.87
C VAL A 220 2.93 20.07 1.39
N VAL A 221 1.97 19.76 0.51
CA VAL A 221 2.20 19.49 -0.92
C VAL A 221 2.76 20.71 -1.65
N LEU A 222 2.26 21.92 -1.35
CA LEU A 222 2.78 23.15 -1.96
C LEU A 222 4.26 23.41 -1.59
N GLY A 223 4.73 22.88 -0.46
CA GLY A 223 6.14 22.93 -0.07
C GLY A 223 7.07 21.94 -0.78
N GLY A 224 6.52 21.07 -1.64
CA GLY A 224 7.26 20.11 -2.45
C GLY A 224 7.85 18.95 -1.65
N ILE A 225 8.67 18.14 -2.36
CA ILE A 225 9.19 16.86 -1.86
C ILE A 225 9.93 16.95 -0.53
N GLN A 226 10.75 17.98 -0.34
CA GLN A 226 11.54 18.10 0.90
C GLN A 226 10.62 18.24 2.13
N ARG A 227 9.50 18.97 1.98
CA ARG A 227 8.50 19.11 3.05
C ARG A 227 7.74 17.80 3.25
N ILE A 228 7.33 17.13 2.17
CA ILE A 228 6.69 15.82 2.22
C ILE A 228 7.59 14.82 2.98
N ALA A 229 8.86 14.70 2.60
CA ALA A 229 9.80 13.78 3.25
C ALA A 229 10.01 14.11 4.73
N LYS A 230 10.16 15.39 5.10
CA LYS A 230 10.29 15.80 6.51
C LYS A 230 9.06 15.45 7.34
N VAL A 231 7.88 15.70 6.82
CA VAL A 231 6.61 15.39 7.50
C VAL A 231 6.45 13.87 7.62
N SER A 232 6.73 13.10 6.56
CA SER A 232 6.66 11.64 6.57
C SER A 232 7.64 11.02 7.57
N GLN A 233 8.87 11.53 7.70
CA GLN A 233 9.87 11.03 8.66
C GLN A 233 9.44 11.16 10.12
N VAL A 234 8.55 12.10 10.44
CA VAL A 234 8.00 12.27 11.79
C VAL A 234 6.71 11.50 11.98
N ILE A 235 5.76 11.67 11.06
CA ILE A 235 4.41 11.10 11.21
C ILE A 235 4.41 9.58 11.03
N VAL A 236 5.16 9.04 10.05
CA VAL A 236 5.10 7.61 9.73
C VAL A 236 5.55 6.72 10.90
N PRO A 237 6.72 6.95 11.53
CA PRO A 237 7.10 6.17 12.71
C PRO A 237 6.10 6.33 13.86
N PHE A 238 5.64 7.56 14.12
CA PHE A 238 4.69 7.83 15.19
C PHE A 238 3.37 7.06 14.99
N MET A 239 2.77 7.18 13.81
CA MET A 239 1.48 6.52 13.52
C MET A 239 1.61 5.00 13.54
N ALA A 240 2.69 4.45 12.95
CA ALA A 240 2.92 3.01 12.90
C ALA A 240 3.13 2.42 14.29
N ILE A 241 3.96 3.05 15.13
CA ILE A 241 4.20 2.61 16.51
C ILE A 241 2.91 2.69 17.33
N THR A 242 2.18 3.81 17.24
CA THR A 242 0.90 3.99 17.94
C THR A 242 -0.07 2.87 17.57
N TYR A 243 -0.28 2.63 16.27
CA TYR A 243 -1.17 1.58 15.81
C TYR A 243 -0.76 0.19 16.30
N VAL A 244 0.53 -0.13 16.16
CA VAL A 244 1.09 -1.43 16.57
C VAL A 244 0.92 -1.65 18.07
N VAL A 245 1.17 -0.63 18.90
CA VAL A 245 1.01 -0.73 20.36
C VAL A 245 -0.45 -1.03 20.74
N PHE A 246 -1.42 -0.28 20.20
CA PHE A 246 -2.83 -0.51 20.50
C PHE A 246 -3.33 -1.86 19.98
N ALA A 247 -2.93 -2.24 18.77
CA ALA A 247 -3.28 -3.54 18.20
C ALA A 247 -2.66 -4.71 19.00
N LEU A 248 -1.42 -4.55 19.50
CA LEU A 248 -0.78 -5.53 20.39
C LEU A 248 -1.51 -5.65 21.72
N VAL A 249 -2.01 -4.55 22.29
CA VAL A 249 -2.83 -4.61 23.51
C VAL A 249 -4.08 -5.47 23.28
N ILE A 250 -4.75 -5.34 22.14
CA ILE A 250 -5.89 -6.19 21.79
C ILE A 250 -5.47 -7.66 21.70
N VAL A 251 -4.45 -7.94 20.90
CA VAL A 251 -4.01 -9.32 20.64
C VAL A 251 -3.51 -10.00 21.91
N LEU A 252 -2.72 -9.31 22.73
CA LEU A 252 -2.20 -9.84 24.00
C LEU A 252 -3.29 -9.95 25.07
N GLY A 253 -4.26 -9.03 25.09
CA GLY A 253 -5.44 -9.13 25.97
C GLY A 253 -6.31 -10.34 25.66
N HIS A 254 -6.25 -10.86 24.42
CA HIS A 254 -6.98 -12.06 23.99
C HIS A 254 -6.03 -13.23 23.69
N ILE A 255 -4.93 -13.35 24.43
CA ILE A 255 -3.86 -14.34 24.17
C ILE A 255 -4.40 -15.79 24.11
N THR A 256 -5.40 -16.12 24.91
CA THR A 256 -6.05 -17.43 24.95
C THR A 256 -6.87 -17.73 23.67
N ALA A 257 -7.32 -16.69 22.97
CA ALA A 257 -8.07 -16.83 21.73
C ALA A 257 -7.16 -16.96 20.48
N ILE A 258 -5.86 -16.63 20.59
CA ILE A 258 -4.92 -16.67 19.46
C ILE A 258 -4.86 -18.06 18.79
N PRO A 259 -4.71 -19.20 19.51
CA PRO A 259 -4.66 -20.50 18.85
C PRO A 259 -5.91 -20.82 18.05
N ALA A 260 -7.10 -20.47 18.58
CA ALA A 260 -8.37 -20.68 17.89
C ALA A 260 -8.49 -19.75 16.67
N ALA A 261 -8.07 -18.49 16.78
CA ALA A 261 -8.06 -17.54 15.69
C ALA A 261 -7.13 -17.98 14.54
N VAL A 262 -5.91 -18.41 14.86
CA VAL A 262 -4.95 -18.94 13.86
C VAL A 262 -5.50 -20.19 13.18
N LYS A 263 -6.09 -21.11 13.95
CA LYS A 263 -6.76 -22.30 13.40
C LYS A 263 -7.88 -21.90 12.44
N LEU A 264 -8.74 -20.97 12.83
CA LEU A 264 -9.83 -20.46 12.00
C LEU A 264 -9.31 -19.83 10.69
N ILE A 265 -8.27 -18.98 10.77
CA ILE A 265 -7.63 -18.36 9.61
C ILE A 265 -7.09 -19.43 8.65
N CYS A 266 -6.35 -20.40 9.17
CA CYS A 266 -5.78 -21.47 8.35
C CYS A 266 -6.86 -22.38 7.73
N GLN A 267 -7.87 -22.78 8.51
CA GLN A 267 -8.95 -23.61 8.00
C GLN A 267 -9.78 -22.87 6.94
N SER A 268 -10.19 -21.65 7.21
CA SER A 268 -11.01 -20.89 6.26
C SER A 268 -10.26 -20.48 4.99
N ALA A 269 -8.92 -20.54 4.99
CA ALA A 269 -8.13 -20.29 3.78
C ALA A 269 -8.23 -21.44 2.75
N PHE A 270 -8.38 -22.69 3.24
CA PHE A 270 -8.37 -23.89 2.40
C PHE A 270 -9.71 -24.64 2.41
N ASP A 271 -10.50 -24.46 3.44
CA ASP A 271 -11.86 -25.01 3.56
C ASP A 271 -12.81 -24.01 4.22
N PRO A 272 -13.21 -22.94 3.50
CA PRO A 272 -14.09 -21.91 4.04
C PRO A 272 -15.44 -22.45 4.47
N GLN A 273 -15.97 -23.45 3.76
CA GLN A 273 -17.30 -24.00 4.05
C GLN A 273 -17.31 -24.79 5.37
N ALA A 274 -16.27 -25.58 5.64
CA ALA A 274 -16.13 -26.28 6.91
C ALA A 274 -15.86 -25.32 8.08
N ALA A 275 -15.12 -24.21 7.81
CA ALA A 275 -14.74 -23.24 8.83
C ALA A 275 -15.85 -22.24 9.19
N LEU A 276 -16.66 -21.81 8.20
CA LEU A 276 -17.62 -20.70 8.32
C LEU A 276 -19.08 -21.13 8.09
N GLY A 277 -19.31 -22.37 7.61
CA GLY A 277 -20.60 -22.86 7.16
C GLY A 277 -20.91 -22.53 5.69
N ALA A 278 -21.62 -23.42 5.04
CA ALA A 278 -21.93 -23.31 3.60
C ALA A 278 -22.79 -22.08 3.25
N ALA A 279 -23.56 -21.58 4.20
CA ALA A 279 -24.45 -20.42 4.01
C ALA A 279 -23.70 -19.09 3.75
N THR A 280 -22.40 -19.02 4.06
CA THR A 280 -21.61 -17.78 3.87
C THR A 280 -21.26 -17.49 2.42
N GLY A 281 -21.33 -18.48 1.52
CA GLY A 281 -20.94 -18.35 0.11
C GLY A 281 -19.46 -18.08 -0.13
N VAL A 282 -18.62 -18.09 0.91
CA VAL A 282 -17.18 -17.87 0.80
C VAL A 282 -16.54 -19.11 0.17
N THR A 283 -15.69 -18.88 -0.83
CA THR A 283 -14.92 -19.92 -1.53
C THR A 283 -13.43 -19.68 -1.38
N ILE A 284 -12.61 -20.71 -1.54
CA ILE A 284 -11.14 -20.57 -1.58
C ILE A 284 -10.72 -19.52 -2.62
N LYS A 285 -11.35 -19.56 -3.79
CA LYS A 285 -11.13 -18.59 -4.86
C LYS A 285 -11.35 -17.15 -4.39
N LEU A 286 -12.44 -16.90 -3.68
CA LEU A 286 -12.80 -15.57 -3.18
C LEU A 286 -11.85 -15.14 -2.07
N ALA A 287 -11.49 -16.04 -1.13
CA ALA A 287 -10.52 -15.78 -0.08
C ALA A 287 -9.14 -15.40 -0.66
N MET A 288 -8.66 -16.16 -1.66
CA MET A 288 -7.42 -15.85 -2.37
C MET A 288 -7.49 -14.48 -3.06
N GLN A 289 -8.52 -14.24 -3.87
CA GLN A 289 -8.66 -13.02 -4.66
C GLN A 289 -8.73 -11.78 -3.76
N LYS A 290 -9.54 -11.84 -2.69
CA LYS A 290 -9.70 -10.71 -1.77
C LYS A 290 -8.47 -10.52 -0.88
N GLY A 291 -7.87 -11.60 -0.38
CA GLY A 291 -6.66 -11.54 0.43
C GLY A 291 -5.46 -10.99 -0.34
N ILE A 292 -5.15 -11.58 -1.49
CA ILE A 292 -4.02 -11.15 -2.34
C ILE A 292 -4.25 -9.73 -2.85
N GLY A 293 -5.45 -9.44 -3.39
CA GLY A 293 -5.75 -8.12 -3.94
C GLY A 293 -5.63 -6.99 -2.91
N ARG A 294 -6.21 -7.17 -1.72
CA ARG A 294 -6.11 -6.16 -0.65
C ARG A 294 -4.70 -6.10 -0.02
N GLY A 295 -3.97 -7.22 0.02
CA GLY A 295 -2.56 -7.22 0.42
C GLY A 295 -1.69 -6.39 -0.52
N ILE A 296 -1.83 -6.58 -1.83
CA ILE A 296 -1.10 -5.80 -2.84
C ILE A 296 -1.53 -4.34 -2.83
N PHE A 297 -2.82 -4.06 -2.64
CA PHE A 297 -3.32 -2.70 -2.47
C PHE A 297 -2.65 -1.97 -1.30
N SER A 298 -2.40 -2.69 -0.18
CA SER A 298 -1.74 -2.14 1.00
C SER A 298 -0.23 -1.95 0.76
N ASN A 299 0.51 -3.02 0.45
CA ASN A 299 1.98 -2.98 0.39
C ASN A 299 2.57 -2.55 -0.96
N GLU A 300 1.73 -2.43 -2.01
CA GLU A 300 2.11 -2.00 -3.36
C GLU A 300 3.23 -2.84 -4.01
N ALA A 301 3.45 -4.09 -3.58
CA ALA A 301 4.48 -4.95 -4.18
C ALA A 301 4.11 -5.36 -5.61
N GLY A 302 4.95 -5.00 -6.56
CA GLY A 302 4.69 -5.24 -7.99
C GLY A 302 3.97 -4.09 -8.69
N LEU A 303 3.48 -3.06 -7.97
CA LEU A 303 2.89 -1.87 -8.59
C LEU A 303 3.95 -0.91 -9.16
N GLY A 304 5.18 -0.95 -8.65
CA GLY A 304 6.25 -0.07 -9.12
C GLY A 304 6.23 1.35 -8.54
N SER A 305 5.45 1.61 -7.52
CA SER A 305 5.35 2.93 -6.86
C SER A 305 6.55 3.23 -5.96
N ALA A 306 6.87 2.31 -5.03
CA ALA A 306 7.97 2.48 -4.06
C ALA A 306 9.35 2.76 -4.69
N PRO A 307 9.75 2.18 -5.84
CA PRO A 307 11.02 2.51 -6.48
C PRO A 307 11.16 3.99 -6.87
N ILE A 308 10.05 4.71 -7.02
CA ILE A 308 10.08 6.16 -7.30
C ILE A 308 10.69 6.92 -6.11
N ALA A 309 10.28 6.59 -4.87
CA ALA A 309 10.89 7.16 -3.68
C ALA A 309 12.30 6.61 -3.41
N ALA A 310 12.49 5.30 -3.64
CA ALA A 310 13.79 4.65 -3.43
C ALA A 310 14.90 5.28 -4.27
N ALA A 311 14.57 5.75 -5.48
CA ALA A 311 15.53 6.41 -6.37
C ALA A 311 16.13 7.71 -5.80
N ALA A 312 15.40 8.41 -4.92
CA ALA A 312 15.87 9.61 -4.26
C ALA A 312 16.83 9.35 -3.08
N ALA A 313 17.00 8.10 -2.65
CA ALA A 313 17.82 7.75 -1.50
C ALA A 313 19.30 8.07 -1.72
N LYS A 314 19.96 8.63 -0.67
CA LYS A 314 21.41 8.87 -0.64
C LYS A 314 22.17 7.57 -0.45
N THR A 315 22.35 6.84 -1.55
CA THR A 315 23.17 5.61 -1.60
C THR A 315 23.59 5.31 -3.03
N LYS A 316 24.73 4.64 -3.18
CA LYS A 316 25.18 4.05 -4.46
C LYS A 316 25.00 2.54 -4.47
N ASP A 317 24.73 1.93 -3.32
CA ASP A 317 24.60 0.49 -3.14
C ASP A 317 23.17 0.04 -3.49
N THR A 318 23.03 -0.61 -4.64
CA THR A 318 21.77 -1.14 -5.15
C THR A 318 21.15 -2.21 -4.25
N VAL A 319 22.00 -3.12 -3.72
CA VAL A 319 21.58 -4.22 -2.85
C VAL A 319 21.09 -3.67 -1.51
N ARG A 320 21.80 -2.68 -0.96
CA ARG A 320 21.41 -2.00 0.28
C ARG A 320 20.03 -1.37 0.14
N GLN A 321 19.82 -0.58 -0.91
CA GLN A 321 18.51 0.05 -1.12
C GLN A 321 17.41 -0.97 -1.40
N GLY A 322 17.71 -2.04 -2.12
CA GLY A 322 16.78 -3.15 -2.28
C GLY A 322 16.35 -3.75 -0.93
N LEU A 323 17.31 -4.00 -0.03
CA LEU A 323 17.03 -4.49 1.32
C LEU A 323 16.19 -3.50 2.14
N VAL A 324 16.49 -2.19 2.08
CA VAL A 324 15.70 -1.16 2.77
C VAL A 324 14.28 -1.11 2.21
N THR A 325 14.10 -1.10 0.89
CA THR A 325 12.77 -1.06 0.26
C THR A 325 11.93 -2.29 0.60
N MET A 326 12.55 -3.46 0.71
CA MET A 326 11.90 -4.71 1.12
C MET A 326 11.25 -4.62 2.50
N THR A 327 11.85 -3.88 3.44
CA THR A 327 11.31 -3.73 4.80
C THR A 327 9.96 -3.02 4.81
N GLY A 328 9.64 -2.25 3.76
CA GLY A 328 8.33 -1.62 3.61
C GLY A 328 7.20 -2.64 3.61
N THR A 329 7.27 -3.68 2.78
CA THR A 329 6.26 -4.76 2.75
C THR A 329 6.23 -5.56 4.06
N PHE A 330 7.39 -5.75 4.70
CA PHE A 330 7.46 -6.42 6.00
C PHE A 330 6.68 -5.62 7.07
N ILE A 331 6.94 -4.33 7.21
CA ILE A 331 6.27 -3.47 8.20
C ILE A 331 4.78 -3.34 7.88
N ASP A 332 4.45 -3.02 6.62
CA ASP A 332 3.09 -2.78 6.17
C ASP A 332 2.18 -4.01 6.38
N THR A 333 2.58 -5.14 5.80
CA THR A 333 1.66 -6.29 5.73
C THR A 333 1.99 -7.37 6.76
N ILE A 334 3.27 -7.78 6.88
CA ILE A 334 3.62 -8.83 7.84
C ILE A 334 3.41 -8.37 9.28
N VAL A 335 3.60 -7.07 9.58
CA VAL A 335 3.35 -6.54 10.94
C VAL A 335 1.95 -5.91 11.03
N ILE A 336 1.69 -4.82 10.34
CA ILE A 336 0.48 -4.00 10.57
C ILE A 336 -0.79 -4.74 10.13
N CYS A 337 -0.86 -5.26 8.89
CA CYS A 337 -2.06 -5.97 8.42
C CYS A 337 -2.32 -7.25 9.23
N THR A 338 -1.26 -7.96 9.67
CA THR A 338 -1.42 -9.13 10.53
C THR A 338 -2.06 -8.76 11.85
N LEU A 339 -1.59 -7.68 12.50
CA LEU A 339 -2.16 -7.21 13.75
C LEU A 339 -3.61 -6.75 13.59
N THR A 340 -3.93 -6.07 12.48
CA THR A 340 -5.31 -5.70 12.16
C THR A 340 -6.20 -6.93 12.03
N GLY A 341 -5.78 -7.89 11.21
CA GLY A 341 -6.56 -9.11 10.98
C GLY A 341 -6.71 -9.97 12.23
N LEU A 342 -5.63 -10.13 13.00
CA LEU A 342 -5.70 -10.84 14.28
C LEU A 342 -6.62 -10.12 15.27
N SER A 343 -6.54 -8.79 15.40
CA SER A 343 -7.43 -8.02 16.26
C SER A 343 -8.91 -8.26 15.92
N ILE A 344 -9.26 -8.32 14.64
CA ILE A 344 -10.61 -8.60 14.17
C ILE A 344 -11.02 -10.03 14.54
N VAL A 345 -10.16 -11.02 14.32
CA VAL A 345 -10.51 -12.43 14.49
C VAL A 345 -10.54 -12.84 15.97
N VAL A 346 -9.58 -12.38 16.81
CA VAL A 346 -9.56 -12.73 18.25
C VAL A 346 -10.72 -12.11 19.02
N THR A 347 -11.23 -10.95 18.60
CA THR A 347 -12.40 -10.30 19.20
C THR A 347 -13.72 -10.82 18.66
N GLY A 348 -13.71 -11.61 17.58
CA GLY A 348 -14.93 -12.08 16.93
C GLY A 348 -15.72 -10.98 16.19
N ALA A 349 -15.10 -9.82 15.95
CA ALA A 349 -15.77 -8.67 15.35
C ALA A 349 -16.36 -8.97 13.95
N GLN A 350 -15.73 -9.87 13.17
CA GLN A 350 -16.22 -10.32 11.87
C GLN A 350 -17.60 -10.98 11.92
N ASN A 351 -17.97 -11.60 13.06
CA ASN A 351 -19.25 -12.30 13.19
C ASN A 351 -20.46 -11.36 13.30
N ALA A 352 -20.22 -10.09 13.55
CA ALA A 352 -21.27 -9.09 13.72
C ALA A 352 -21.79 -8.50 12.40
N PHE A 353 -21.14 -8.83 11.28
CA PHE A 353 -21.46 -8.28 9.95
C PHE A 353 -21.90 -9.38 9.00
N VAL A 354 -22.88 -9.05 8.15
CA VAL A 354 -23.38 -9.99 7.14
C VAL A 354 -22.29 -10.22 6.10
N ALA A 355 -22.07 -11.46 5.71
CA ALA A 355 -21.12 -11.80 4.66
C ALA A 355 -21.42 -11.02 3.37
N GLY A 356 -20.41 -10.32 2.83
CA GLY A 356 -20.55 -9.50 1.62
C GLY A 356 -20.79 -8.00 1.86
N SER A 357 -20.98 -7.55 3.11
CA SER A 357 -21.03 -6.11 3.41
C SER A 357 -19.64 -5.46 3.27
N VAL A 358 -19.58 -4.23 2.72
CA VAL A 358 -18.32 -3.51 2.42
C VAL A 358 -17.92 -2.54 3.56
N GLU A 359 -18.37 -2.77 4.77
CA GLU A 359 -18.19 -1.84 5.89
C GLU A 359 -16.88 -2.07 6.68
N GLY A 360 -15.74 -2.09 5.97
CA GLY A 360 -14.43 -2.42 6.56
C GLY A 360 -14.02 -1.56 7.76
N VAL A 361 -14.30 -0.25 7.76
CA VAL A 361 -13.97 0.64 8.89
C VAL A 361 -14.72 0.23 10.16
N LYS A 362 -16.02 -0.05 10.06
CA LYS A 362 -16.89 -0.40 11.19
C LYS A 362 -16.46 -1.69 11.88
N ILE A 363 -15.95 -2.66 11.12
CA ILE A 363 -15.46 -3.93 11.67
C ILE A 363 -14.21 -3.73 12.51
N THR A 364 -13.23 -3.00 11.97
CA THR A 364 -12.02 -2.68 12.72
C THR A 364 -12.35 -1.81 13.94
N SER A 365 -13.28 -0.85 13.80
CA SER A 365 -13.74 -0.03 14.91
C SER A 365 -14.38 -0.87 16.00
N ARG A 366 -15.24 -1.83 15.65
CA ARG A 366 -15.82 -2.76 16.61
C ARG A 366 -14.76 -3.61 17.31
N ALA A 367 -13.79 -4.16 16.55
CA ALA A 367 -12.70 -4.93 17.13
C ALA A 367 -11.91 -4.12 18.18
N TRP A 368 -11.68 -2.84 17.90
CA TRP A 368 -10.98 -1.95 18.83
C TRP A 368 -11.84 -1.55 20.03
N GLN A 369 -13.13 -1.26 19.83
CA GLN A 369 -14.05 -0.91 20.91
C GLN A 369 -14.27 -2.06 21.90
N THR A 370 -14.32 -3.30 21.41
CA THR A 370 -14.56 -4.48 22.25
C THR A 370 -13.28 -5.13 22.75
N GLY A 371 -12.16 -4.96 22.03
CA GLY A 371 -10.90 -5.63 22.36
C GLY A 371 -9.97 -4.83 23.27
N LEU A 372 -10.11 -3.51 23.33
CA LEU A 372 -9.30 -2.67 24.22
C LEU A 372 -9.92 -2.56 25.61
N PRO A 373 -9.11 -2.49 26.67
CA PRO A 373 -9.60 -2.45 28.06
C PRO A 373 -10.15 -1.07 28.48
N TRP A 374 -10.28 -0.14 27.54
CA TRP A 374 -10.73 1.24 27.78
C TRP A 374 -12.15 1.46 27.29
N ASN A 375 -12.69 2.67 27.55
CA ASN A 375 -13.98 3.07 27.02
C ASN A 375 -14.01 2.93 25.48
N GLY A 376 -15.07 2.29 24.95
CA GLY A 376 -15.21 2.04 23.51
C GLY A 376 -15.16 3.33 22.65
N ARG A 377 -15.65 4.46 23.18
CA ARG A 377 -15.56 5.76 22.49
C ARG A 377 -14.12 6.26 22.38
N PHE A 378 -13.30 6.07 23.43
CA PHE A 378 -11.87 6.39 23.37
C PHE A 378 -11.14 5.48 22.37
N SER A 379 -11.45 4.19 22.37
CA SER A 379 -10.88 3.23 21.42
C SER A 379 -11.21 3.59 19.96
N ALA A 380 -12.46 3.98 19.70
CA ALA A 380 -12.89 4.45 18.38
C ALA A 380 -12.17 5.76 17.97
N PHE A 381 -11.97 6.68 18.91
CA PHE A 381 -11.24 7.92 18.67
C PHE A 381 -9.78 7.67 18.26
N VAL A 382 -9.09 6.78 18.98
CA VAL A 382 -7.70 6.44 18.64
C VAL A 382 -7.61 5.78 17.27
N LEU A 383 -8.53 4.88 16.94
CA LEU A 383 -8.56 4.25 15.61
C LEU A 383 -8.82 5.28 14.50
N MET A 384 -9.78 6.19 14.71
CA MET A 384 -10.07 7.29 13.77
C MET A 384 -8.82 8.15 13.54
N LEU A 385 -8.08 8.51 14.60
CA LEU A 385 -6.84 9.27 14.47
C LEU A 385 -5.76 8.47 13.72
N CYS A 386 -5.58 7.19 14.03
CA CYS A 386 -4.64 6.33 13.30
C CYS A 386 -5.00 6.28 11.81
N LEU A 387 -6.27 6.07 11.47
CA LEU A 387 -6.72 6.06 10.08
C LEU A 387 -6.50 7.41 9.40
N ALA A 388 -6.80 8.51 10.08
CA ALA A 388 -6.58 9.84 9.56
C ALA A 388 -5.09 10.10 9.24
N PHE A 389 -4.18 9.74 10.14
CA PHE A 389 -2.73 9.87 9.89
C PHE A 389 -2.25 8.94 8.78
N PHE A 390 -2.68 7.68 8.76
CA PHE A 390 -2.34 6.72 7.71
C PHE A 390 -2.76 7.24 6.34
N ALA A 391 -4.02 7.60 6.20
CA ALA A 391 -4.55 8.09 4.94
C ALA A 391 -3.96 9.46 4.53
N PHE A 392 -3.75 10.38 5.48
CA PHE A 392 -3.11 11.66 5.23
C PHE A 392 -1.69 11.49 4.67
N THR A 393 -0.88 10.63 5.29
CA THR A 393 0.48 10.39 4.79
C THR A 393 0.47 9.71 3.43
N THR A 394 -0.50 8.82 3.14
CA THR A 394 -0.63 8.20 1.83
C THR A 394 -0.94 9.23 0.74
N ILE A 395 -1.80 10.22 1.01
CA ILE A 395 -2.04 11.34 0.09
C ILE A 395 -0.72 12.07 -0.21
N LEU A 396 0.12 12.33 0.79
CA LEU A 396 1.40 13.00 0.60
C LEU A 396 2.39 12.17 -0.23
N GLY A 397 2.52 10.87 0.07
CA GLY A 397 3.43 9.96 -0.63
C GLY A 397 3.06 9.80 -2.10
N TRP A 398 1.77 9.63 -2.39
CA TRP A 398 1.28 9.50 -3.77
C TRP A 398 1.33 10.80 -4.57
N ASN A 399 1.20 11.96 -3.92
CA ASN A 399 1.50 13.22 -4.61
C ASN A 399 2.92 13.23 -5.16
N TYR A 400 3.89 12.82 -4.36
CA TYR A 400 5.27 12.70 -4.81
C TYR A 400 5.44 11.74 -5.99
N TYR A 401 4.86 10.54 -5.91
CA TYR A 401 4.99 9.53 -6.97
C TYR A 401 4.41 10.01 -8.29
N SER A 402 3.20 10.54 -8.26
CA SER A 402 2.51 11.00 -9.45
C SER A 402 3.14 12.25 -10.06
N GLU A 403 3.68 13.15 -9.24
CA GLU A 403 4.46 14.31 -9.70
C GLU A 403 5.72 13.86 -10.46
N ARG A 404 6.43 12.81 -9.97
CA ARG A 404 7.58 12.23 -10.67
C ARG A 404 7.20 11.54 -11.98
N CYS A 405 6.04 10.89 -12.02
CA CYS A 405 5.50 10.34 -13.26
C CYS A 405 5.21 11.44 -14.31
N LEU A 406 4.62 12.56 -13.86
CA LEU A 406 4.36 13.71 -14.72
C LEU A 406 5.67 14.33 -15.25
N GLU A 407 6.65 14.51 -14.37
CA GLU A 407 7.95 15.06 -14.73
C GLU A 407 8.66 14.21 -15.79
N TYR A 408 8.58 12.87 -15.68
CA TYR A 408 9.11 11.97 -16.69
C TYR A 408 8.40 12.11 -18.04
N LEU A 409 7.07 12.23 -18.07
CA LEU A 409 6.30 12.36 -19.32
C LEU A 409 6.56 13.67 -20.03
N VAL A 410 6.63 14.77 -19.28
CA VAL A 410 6.79 16.13 -19.83
C VAL A 410 8.27 16.47 -20.06
N GLY A 411 9.19 15.80 -19.36
CA GLY A 411 10.62 16.10 -19.39
C GLY A 411 10.99 17.41 -18.69
N SER A 412 10.08 18.00 -17.89
CA SER A 412 10.27 19.31 -17.24
C SER A 412 9.39 19.44 -16.01
N GLN A 413 9.87 20.22 -15.02
CA GLN A 413 9.11 20.55 -13.80
C GLN A 413 8.07 21.67 -13.99
N LYS A 414 7.91 22.24 -15.19
CA LYS A 414 7.03 23.41 -15.41
C LYS A 414 5.58 23.19 -14.99
N PHE A 415 5.07 21.97 -15.18
CA PHE A 415 3.67 21.64 -14.89
C PHE A 415 3.43 21.08 -13.49
N THR A 416 4.48 20.85 -12.68
CA THR A 416 4.31 20.29 -11.34
C THR A 416 3.48 21.18 -10.42
N LYS A 417 3.60 22.51 -10.53
CA LYS A 417 2.76 23.44 -9.76
C LYS A 417 1.27 23.29 -10.10
N VAL A 418 0.94 23.26 -11.39
CA VAL A 418 -0.45 23.09 -11.85
C VAL A 418 -0.98 21.75 -11.38
N TYR A 419 -0.16 20.69 -11.48
CA TYR A 419 -0.52 19.37 -11.02
C TYR A 419 -0.84 19.34 -9.51
N ARG A 420 -0.05 20.04 -8.67
CA ARG A 420 -0.31 20.12 -7.22
C ARG A 420 -1.68 20.75 -6.92
N TYR A 421 -2.08 21.78 -7.66
CA TYR A 421 -3.43 22.39 -7.50
C TYR A 421 -4.52 21.40 -7.93
N LEU A 422 -4.36 20.69 -9.04
CA LEU A 422 -5.31 19.65 -9.46
C LEU A 422 -5.39 18.50 -8.44
N TYR A 423 -4.26 18.13 -7.86
CA TYR A 423 -4.19 17.11 -6.82
C TYR A 423 -4.94 17.55 -5.54
N ILE A 424 -4.74 18.77 -5.08
CA ILE A 424 -5.46 19.34 -3.94
C ILE A 424 -6.97 19.41 -4.22
N LEU A 425 -7.35 19.77 -5.45
CA LEU A 425 -8.75 19.77 -5.88
C LEU A 425 -9.35 18.37 -5.84
N ALA A 426 -8.60 17.34 -6.29
CA ALA A 426 -9.02 15.95 -6.21
C ALA A 426 -9.22 15.49 -4.75
N VAL A 427 -8.33 15.88 -3.85
CA VAL A 427 -8.48 15.62 -2.40
C VAL A 427 -9.75 16.30 -1.85
N PHE A 428 -10.04 17.53 -2.26
CA PHE A 428 -11.24 18.24 -1.82
C PHE A 428 -12.53 17.58 -2.31
N ILE A 429 -12.55 17.03 -3.53
CA ILE A 429 -13.73 16.40 -4.12
C ILE A 429 -13.97 14.99 -3.57
N GLY A 430 -12.90 14.26 -3.21
CA GLY A 430 -12.95 12.86 -2.85
C GLY A 430 -13.96 12.46 -1.76
N PRO A 431 -14.19 13.24 -0.69
CA PRO A 431 -15.20 12.95 0.33
C PRO A 431 -16.64 12.85 -0.21
N TYR A 432 -16.90 13.47 -1.35
CA TYR A 432 -18.23 13.56 -1.96
C TYR A 432 -18.48 12.50 -3.06
N LEU A 433 -17.59 11.49 -3.16
CA LEU A 433 -17.77 10.37 -4.07
C LEU A 433 -18.28 9.14 -3.32
N THR A 434 -19.02 8.29 -4.02
CA THR A 434 -19.51 7.03 -3.43
C THR A 434 -18.34 6.06 -3.15
N VAL A 435 -18.41 5.35 -2.02
CA VAL A 435 -17.36 4.40 -1.60
C VAL A 435 -17.08 3.35 -2.68
N ALA A 436 -18.13 2.79 -3.30
CA ALA A 436 -17.98 1.77 -4.33
C ALA A 436 -17.24 2.28 -5.58
N ALA A 437 -17.61 3.46 -6.11
CA ALA A 437 -16.95 4.05 -7.26
C ALA A 437 -15.48 4.37 -6.96
N VAL A 438 -15.19 4.92 -5.77
CA VAL A 438 -13.83 5.25 -5.33
C VAL A 438 -12.93 4.01 -5.32
N TRP A 439 -13.38 2.90 -4.72
CA TRP A 439 -12.59 1.68 -4.64
C TRP A 439 -12.42 1.00 -6.00
N ASN A 440 -13.45 0.98 -6.82
CA ASN A 440 -13.37 0.37 -8.15
C ASN A 440 -12.40 1.11 -9.08
N ILE A 441 -12.45 2.46 -9.09
CA ILE A 441 -11.55 3.29 -9.89
C ILE A 441 -10.11 3.11 -9.41
N ALA A 442 -9.88 3.13 -8.09
CA ALA A 442 -8.56 2.92 -7.50
C ALA A 442 -7.98 1.55 -7.87
N ASP A 443 -8.78 0.50 -7.75
CA ASP A 443 -8.37 -0.86 -8.11
C ASP A 443 -8.00 -0.95 -9.61
N ILE A 444 -8.80 -0.38 -10.51
CA ILE A 444 -8.51 -0.38 -11.95
C ILE A 444 -7.17 0.30 -12.24
N CYS A 445 -6.96 1.51 -11.73
CA CYS A 445 -5.73 2.27 -11.98
C CYS A 445 -4.50 1.53 -11.44
N ASN A 446 -4.58 0.99 -10.21
CA ASN A 446 -3.50 0.21 -9.61
C ASN A 446 -3.17 -1.05 -10.42
N GLY A 447 -4.17 -1.81 -10.83
CA GLY A 447 -3.96 -3.01 -11.61
C GLY A 447 -3.31 -2.73 -12.97
N LEU A 448 -3.74 -1.68 -13.66
CA LEU A 448 -3.16 -1.26 -14.94
C LEU A 448 -1.71 -0.81 -14.79
N MET A 449 -1.36 -0.14 -13.69
CA MET A 449 0.02 0.27 -13.40
C MET A 449 0.95 -0.92 -13.14
N ALA A 450 0.43 -2.02 -12.57
CA ALA A 450 1.23 -3.19 -12.26
C ALA A 450 1.79 -3.90 -13.50
N PHE A 451 1.03 -3.98 -14.60
CA PHE A 451 1.46 -4.72 -15.80
C PHE A 451 2.80 -4.27 -16.36
N PRO A 452 3.04 -2.97 -16.67
CA PRO A 452 4.32 -2.50 -17.17
C PRO A 452 5.48 -2.82 -16.22
N ASN A 453 5.27 -2.67 -14.92
CA ASN A 453 6.28 -2.93 -13.92
C ASN A 453 6.64 -4.42 -13.84
N LEU A 454 5.66 -5.31 -13.81
CA LEU A 454 5.89 -6.75 -13.73
C LEU A 454 6.64 -7.27 -14.96
N ILE A 455 6.32 -6.78 -16.15
CA ILE A 455 7.07 -7.10 -17.38
C ILE A 455 8.54 -6.73 -17.21
N ALA A 456 8.83 -5.54 -16.69
CA ALA A 456 10.20 -5.11 -16.45
C ALA A 456 10.93 -5.94 -15.39
N LEU A 457 10.23 -6.30 -14.30
CA LEU A 457 10.81 -7.13 -13.25
C LEU A 457 11.19 -8.52 -13.75
N PHE A 458 10.36 -9.16 -14.58
CA PHE A 458 10.72 -10.42 -15.23
C PHE A 458 11.93 -10.25 -16.17
N ALA A 459 11.91 -9.25 -17.04
CA ALA A 459 12.99 -9.00 -18.01
C ALA A 459 14.34 -8.72 -17.30
N LEU A 460 14.33 -7.96 -16.21
CA LEU A 460 15.53 -7.54 -15.48
C LEU A 460 15.90 -8.46 -14.30
N SER A 461 15.13 -9.52 -14.05
CA SER A 461 15.35 -10.48 -12.94
C SER A 461 16.75 -11.11 -12.96
N GLY A 462 17.31 -11.31 -14.16
CA GLY A 462 18.67 -11.82 -14.34
C GLY A 462 19.74 -10.89 -13.77
N VAL A 463 19.61 -9.60 -14.00
CA VAL A 463 20.51 -8.54 -13.50
C VAL A 463 20.44 -8.50 -11.97
N VAL A 464 19.23 -8.42 -11.42
CA VAL A 464 19.00 -8.40 -9.96
C VAL A 464 19.62 -9.64 -9.31
N GLY A 465 19.33 -10.84 -9.82
CA GLY A 465 19.80 -12.08 -9.22
C GLY A 465 21.33 -12.28 -9.32
N LYS A 466 21.95 -11.85 -10.42
CA LYS A 466 23.40 -11.93 -10.61
C LYS A 466 24.14 -11.01 -9.65
N GLU A 467 23.78 -9.75 -9.61
CA GLU A 467 24.46 -8.76 -8.78
C GLU A 467 24.20 -8.95 -7.28
N THR A 468 22.99 -9.39 -6.90
CA THR A 468 22.68 -9.76 -5.51
C THR A 468 23.60 -10.88 -5.02
N ARG A 469 23.77 -11.93 -5.83
CA ARG A 469 24.66 -13.05 -5.47
C ARG A 469 26.12 -12.65 -5.40
N ALA A 470 26.61 -11.83 -6.34
CA ALA A 470 27.96 -11.31 -6.34
C ALA A 470 28.26 -10.49 -5.07
N TYR A 471 27.38 -9.57 -4.72
CA TYR A 471 27.50 -8.74 -3.52
C TYR A 471 27.64 -9.55 -2.22
N PHE A 472 26.79 -10.57 -2.05
CA PHE A 472 26.87 -11.39 -0.83
C PHE A 472 28.03 -12.40 -0.84
N ALA A 473 28.53 -12.79 -2.02
CA ALA A 473 29.72 -13.63 -2.14
C ALA A 473 30.98 -12.83 -1.74
N GLU A 474 31.15 -11.61 -2.25
CA GLU A 474 32.24 -10.71 -1.92
C GLU A 474 32.30 -10.41 -0.42
N LYS A 475 31.19 -9.96 0.17
CA LYS A 475 31.15 -9.70 1.63
C LYS A 475 31.42 -10.93 2.50
N ARG A 476 31.11 -12.13 1.99
CA ARG A 476 31.46 -13.36 2.71
C ARG A 476 32.96 -13.64 2.65
N HIS A 477 33.58 -13.33 1.54
CA HIS A 477 35.04 -13.45 1.37
C HIS A 477 35.78 -12.50 2.31
N ASP A 478 35.38 -11.22 2.33
CA ASP A 478 35.96 -10.19 3.19
C ASP A 478 35.90 -10.57 4.69
N LEU A 479 34.74 -11.06 5.15
CA LEU A 479 34.57 -11.51 6.52
C LEU A 479 35.46 -12.71 6.87
N LYS A 480 35.70 -13.62 5.91
CA LYS A 480 36.62 -14.75 6.13
C LYS A 480 38.08 -14.31 6.18
N ALA A 481 38.48 -13.36 5.32
CA ALA A 481 39.82 -12.79 5.33
C ALA A 481 40.11 -12.10 6.66
N MET A 482 39.20 -11.21 7.12
CA MET A 482 39.32 -10.55 8.42
C MET A 482 39.38 -11.53 9.62
N ALA A 483 38.70 -12.65 9.55
CA ALA A 483 38.71 -13.67 10.59
C ALA A 483 40.00 -14.53 10.58
N GLN A 484 40.73 -14.57 9.46
CA GLN A 484 42.04 -15.20 9.34
C GLN A 484 43.16 -14.29 9.82
N ASP A 485 43.05 -12.98 9.56
CA ASP A 485 44.04 -11.98 10.00
C ASP A 485 44.00 -11.73 11.52
N ASN A 486 42.90 -12.07 12.18
CA ASN A 486 42.71 -11.95 13.64
C ASN A 486 43.05 -13.25 14.41
N LYS A 487 43.57 -14.27 13.75
CA LYS A 487 44.12 -15.50 14.35
C LYS A 487 45.61 -15.57 14.26
#